data_2c8946b07489513f499555f09f21dde0
#
_entry.id   2c8946b07489513f499555f09f21dde0
#
_cell.length_a   1.000
_cell.length_b   1.000
_cell.length_c   1.000
_cell.angle_alpha   90.00
_cell.angle_beta   90.00
_cell.angle_gamma   90.00
#
_symmetry.space_group_name_H-M   'P 1'
#
loop_
_entity.id
_entity.type
_entity.pdbx_description
1 polymer ?
#
loop_
_entity_poly.entity_id
_entity_poly.type
_entity_poly.pdbx_seq_one_letter_code
_entity_poly.pdbx_strand_id
1 'polypeptide(L)'
;MANKITEDPRIDPRIKEQFKDIDFPELMSGSISREEMLAKVNSEEGQMELMIYEAIFNDPRLDDAISSDGLKNETIEIESKPDSNKIKLLNIRPDNNDVLPCVYYIHGGGMEIGSCFYKLYQAFGRLIAHQNVSVIMVDFRNAR
;
A
#
# COMPACT_ATOMS: atom_id res chain seq x y z
N MET A 1 -9.12 -16.04 22.13
CA MET A 1 -7.78 -16.24 22.75
C MET A 1 -7.29 -14.91 23.29
N ALA A 2 -6.51 -14.91 24.38
CA ALA A 2 -5.97 -13.68 24.93
C ALA A 2 -5.08 -12.97 23.88
N ASN A 3 -5.17 -11.66 23.81
CA ASN A 3 -4.36 -10.84 22.92
C ASN A 3 -2.88 -10.97 23.31
N LYS A 4 -2.15 -11.85 22.62
CA LYS A 4 -0.74 -12.14 22.88
C LYS A 4 0.17 -10.91 22.84
N ILE A 5 -0.25 -9.84 22.19
CA ILE A 5 0.52 -8.56 22.11
C ILE A 5 0.62 -7.92 23.49
N THR A 6 -0.47 -7.93 24.28
CA THR A 6 -0.49 -7.32 25.60
C THR A 6 0.33 -8.09 26.63
N GLU A 7 0.53 -9.39 26.42
CA GLU A 7 1.25 -10.28 27.32
C GLU A 7 2.74 -10.42 26.99
N ASP A 8 3.18 -10.10 25.74
CA ASP A 8 4.57 -10.26 25.32
C ASP A 8 5.48 -9.21 25.98
N PRO A 9 6.45 -9.61 26.81
CA PRO A 9 7.32 -8.68 27.53
C PRO A 9 8.28 -7.89 26.63
N ARG A 10 8.45 -8.30 25.36
CA ARG A 10 9.32 -7.64 24.39
C ARG A 10 8.68 -6.41 23.74
N ILE A 11 7.35 -6.27 23.85
CA ILE A 11 6.61 -5.18 23.22
C ILE A 11 6.57 -3.97 24.15
N ASP A 12 6.85 -2.79 23.59
CA ASP A 12 6.79 -1.51 24.31
C ASP A 12 5.41 -1.30 24.94
N PRO A 13 5.33 -0.85 26.19
CA PRO A 13 4.05 -0.62 26.88
C PRO A 13 3.09 0.32 26.14
N ARG A 14 3.61 1.32 25.40
CA ARG A 14 2.81 2.25 24.60
C ARG A 14 2.11 1.54 23.44
N ILE A 15 2.77 0.57 22.83
CA ILE A 15 2.19 -0.26 21.77
C ILE A 15 1.11 -1.17 22.38
N LYS A 16 1.39 -1.80 23.53
CA LYS A 16 0.41 -2.64 24.23
C LYS A 16 -0.87 -1.88 24.55
N GLU A 17 -0.75 -0.64 25.03
CA GLU A 17 -1.89 0.22 25.37
C GLU A 17 -2.75 0.53 24.13
N GLN A 18 -2.11 0.81 22.99
CA GLN A 18 -2.83 1.08 21.73
C GLN A 18 -3.61 -0.13 21.19
N PHE A 19 -3.11 -1.33 21.44
CA PHE A 19 -3.68 -2.56 20.88
C PHE A 19 -4.47 -3.40 21.88
N LYS A 20 -4.66 -2.95 23.13
CA LYS A 20 -5.30 -3.73 24.20
C LYS A 20 -6.74 -4.14 23.90
N ASP A 21 -7.47 -3.27 23.19
CA ASP A 21 -8.89 -3.45 22.87
C ASP A 21 -9.11 -3.98 21.43
N ILE A 22 -8.02 -4.31 20.72
CA ILE A 22 -8.10 -4.84 19.36
C ILE A 22 -8.04 -6.36 19.42
N ASP A 23 -9.11 -6.99 18.97
CA ASP A 23 -9.15 -8.43 18.75
C ASP A 23 -8.52 -8.76 17.39
N PHE A 24 -7.29 -9.26 17.42
CA PHE A 24 -6.62 -9.68 16.20
C PHE A 24 -7.18 -11.03 15.76
N PRO A 25 -7.64 -11.15 14.51
CA PRO A 25 -8.05 -12.44 13.98
C PRO A 25 -6.88 -13.43 14.08
N GLU A 26 -7.18 -14.68 14.36
CA GLU A 26 -6.16 -15.74 14.27
C GLU A 26 -5.56 -15.71 12.87
N LEU A 27 -4.24 -15.54 12.81
CA LEU A 27 -3.52 -15.79 11.59
C LEU A 27 -3.85 -17.22 11.17
N MET A 28 -4.42 -17.38 9.98
CA MET A 28 -4.84 -18.68 9.48
C MET A 28 -3.67 -19.65 9.52
N SER A 29 -3.65 -20.51 10.54
CA SER A 29 -2.68 -21.58 10.68
C SER A 29 -3.21 -22.78 9.89
N GLY A 30 -2.74 -22.97 8.67
CA GLY A 30 -3.11 -24.11 7.85
C GLY A 30 -2.92 -23.82 6.37
N SER A 31 -2.76 -24.83 5.56
CA SER A 31 -2.81 -24.70 4.11
C SER A 31 -4.28 -24.54 3.69
N ILE A 32 -4.65 -23.33 3.27
CA ILE A 32 -5.93 -23.10 2.58
C ILE A 32 -5.75 -23.46 1.11
N SER A 33 -6.70 -24.17 0.51
CA SER A 33 -6.67 -24.43 -0.92
C SER A 33 -6.89 -23.15 -1.73
N ARG A 34 -6.46 -23.13 -2.99
CA ARG A 34 -6.69 -21.99 -3.88
C ARG A 34 -8.18 -21.73 -4.07
N GLU A 35 -8.99 -22.79 -4.15
CA GLU A 35 -10.45 -22.68 -4.31
C GLU A 35 -11.11 -22.04 -3.09
N GLU A 36 -10.74 -22.44 -1.88
CA GLU A 36 -11.23 -21.85 -0.63
C GLU A 36 -10.81 -20.37 -0.51
N MET A 37 -9.58 -20.03 -0.89
CA MET A 37 -9.10 -18.66 -0.90
C MET A 37 -9.92 -17.80 -1.88
N LEU A 38 -10.15 -18.27 -3.10
CA LEU A 38 -10.95 -17.55 -4.11
C LEU A 38 -12.42 -17.42 -3.67
N ALA A 39 -12.99 -18.44 -3.04
CA ALA A 39 -14.35 -18.38 -2.52
C ALA A 39 -14.47 -17.31 -1.41
N LYS A 40 -13.49 -17.27 -0.49
CA LYS A 40 -13.45 -16.24 0.57
C LYS A 40 -13.31 -14.84 0.00
N VAL A 41 -12.38 -14.63 -0.91
CA VAL A 41 -12.15 -13.33 -1.55
C VAL A 41 -13.37 -12.81 -2.30
N ASN A 42 -14.10 -13.70 -2.96
CA ASN A 42 -15.31 -13.38 -3.74
C ASN A 42 -16.60 -13.37 -2.90
N SER A 43 -16.53 -13.68 -1.61
CA SER A 43 -17.70 -13.58 -0.72
C SER A 43 -18.07 -12.11 -0.44
N GLU A 44 -19.29 -11.87 0.03
CA GLU A 44 -19.73 -10.53 0.46
C GLU A 44 -18.80 -9.96 1.57
N GLU A 45 -18.38 -10.80 2.49
CA GLU A 45 -17.44 -10.43 3.57
C GLU A 45 -16.08 -10.02 2.99
N GLY A 46 -15.50 -10.81 2.09
CA GLY A 46 -14.20 -10.52 1.46
C GLY A 46 -14.25 -9.26 0.60
N GLN A 47 -15.38 -8.97 -0.06
CA GLN A 47 -15.57 -7.72 -0.80
C GLN A 47 -15.70 -6.52 0.15
N MET A 48 -16.39 -6.68 1.28
CA MET A 48 -16.50 -5.64 2.29
C MET A 48 -15.14 -5.33 2.93
N GLU A 49 -14.33 -6.35 3.25
CA GLU A 49 -12.96 -6.17 3.72
C GLU A 49 -12.12 -5.35 2.73
N LEU A 50 -12.21 -5.65 1.44
CA LEU A 50 -11.52 -4.90 0.40
C LEU A 50 -11.97 -3.43 0.35
N MET A 51 -13.28 -3.18 0.40
CA MET A 51 -13.82 -1.81 0.40
C MET A 51 -13.34 -1.00 1.60
N ILE A 52 -13.29 -1.62 2.79
CA ILE A 52 -12.77 -0.96 4.00
C ILE A 52 -11.28 -0.63 3.83
N TYR A 53 -10.50 -1.58 3.33
CA TYR A 53 -9.09 -1.36 3.04
C TYR A 53 -8.90 -0.19 2.07
N GLU A 54 -9.61 -0.19 0.94
CA GLU A 54 -9.53 0.87 -0.05
C GLU A 54 -9.95 2.24 0.52
N ALA A 55 -10.97 2.29 1.36
CA ALA A 55 -11.41 3.51 2.02
C ALA A 55 -10.34 4.09 2.94
N ILE A 56 -9.63 3.24 3.70
CA ILE A 56 -8.54 3.68 4.59
C ILE A 56 -7.37 4.22 3.77
N PHE A 57 -6.97 3.52 2.71
CA PHE A 57 -5.81 3.90 1.89
C PHE A 57 -6.09 5.07 0.93
N ASN A 58 -7.37 5.36 0.69
CA ASN A 58 -7.83 6.48 -0.13
C ASN A 58 -8.50 7.61 0.68
N ASP A 59 -8.25 7.68 1.97
CA ASP A 59 -8.78 8.76 2.82
C ASP A 59 -8.46 10.13 2.21
N PRO A 60 -9.46 10.99 1.94
CA PRO A 60 -9.24 12.32 1.34
C PRO A 60 -8.28 13.20 2.11
N ARG A 61 -8.18 13.03 3.44
CA ARG A 61 -7.26 13.78 4.29
C ARG A 61 -5.79 13.56 3.95
N LEU A 62 -5.47 12.46 3.26
CA LEU A 62 -4.12 12.15 2.80
C LEU A 62 -3.65 13.05 1.65
N ASP A 63 -4.58 13.68 0.91
CA ASP A 63 -4.21 14.64 -0.14
C ASP A 63 -3.59 15.91 0.45
N ASP A 64 -4.11 16.34 1.61
CA ASP A 64 -3.64 17.54 2.32
C ASP A 64 -2.48 17.25 3.27
N ALA A 65 -2.25 15.98 3.63
CA ALA A 65 -1.22 15.59 4.59
C ALA A 65 0.20 15.95 4.11
N ILE A 66 0.47 15.81 2.81
CA ILE A 66 1.74 16.18 2.16
C ILE A 66 1.41 16.97 0.90
N SER A 67 1.79 18.24 0.85
CA SER A 67 1.55 19.13 -0.29
C SER A 67 2.12 18.54 -1.58
N SER A 68 1.43 18.82 -2.69
CA SER A 68 1.93 18.57 -4.04
C SER A 68 2.62 19.77 -4.66
N ASP A 69 2.71 20.91 -3.94
CA ASP A 69 3.29 22.14 -4.45
C ASP A 69 4.76 21.93 -4.87
N GLY A 70 5.12 22.41 -6.05
CA GLY A 70 6.46 22.26 -6.60
C GLY A 70 6.82 20.84 -7.04
N LEU A 71 5.83 19.93 -7.05
CA LEU A 71 6.00 18.56 -7.57
C LEU A 71 5.24 18.39 -8.88
N LYS A 72 5.79 17.55 -9.75
CA LYS A 72 5.17 17.07 -10.98
C LYS A 72 4.85 15.58 -10.84
N ASN A 73 3.61 15.22 -11.19
CA ASN A 73 3.15 13.85 -11.27
C ASN A 73 2.96 13.45 -12.73
N GLU A 74 3.51 12.31 -13.11
CA GLU A 74 3.38 11.76 -14.46
C GLU A 74 3.08 10.28 -14.39
N THR A 75 2.09 9.83 -15.17
CA THR A 75 1.82 8.40 -15.32
C THR A 75 2.46 7.90 -16.60
N ILE A 76 3.32 6.90 -16.49
CA ILE A 76 4.04 6.25 -17.58
C ILE A 76 3.52 4.83 -17.72
N GLU A 77 3.24 4.38 -18.93
CA GLU A 77 2.87 2.99 -19.20
C GLU A 77 4.08 2.27 -19.83
N ILE A 78 4.42 1.12 -19.28
CA ILE A 78 5.45 0.24 -19.81
C ILE A 78 4.88 -1.14 -20.13
N GLU A 79 5.52 -1.86 -21.03
CA GLU A 79 5.18 -3.24 -21.34
C GLU A 79 6.14 -4.19 -20.61
N SER A 80 5.57 -5.11 -19.86
CA SER A 80 6.30 -6.17 -19.16
C SER A 80 6.66 -7.30 -20.10
N LYS A 81 7.79 -7.94 -19.87
CA LYS A 81 8.17 -9.18 -20.56
C LYS A 81 8.08 -10.36 -19.58
N PRO A 82 7.67 -11.56 -20.04
CA PRO A 82 7.41 -11.97 -21.43
C PRO A 82 5.95 -11.86 -21.88
N ASP A 83 5.02 -11.45 -21.01
CA ASP A 83 3.57 -11.54 -21.19
C ASP A 83 2.93 -10.31 -21.84
N SER A 84 3.72 -9.30 -22.20
CA SER A 84 3.27 -8.02 -22.77
C SER A 84 2.21 -7.30 -21.89
N ASN A 85 2.19 -7.60 -20.60
CA ASN A 85 1.29 -6.93 -19.67
C ASN A 85 1.67 -5.46 -19.53
N LYS A 86 0.66 -4.59 -19.62
CA LYS A 86 0.84 -3.15 -19.41
C LYS A 86 0.86 -2.82 -17.94
N ILE A 87 1.93 -2.17 -17.51
CA ILE A 87 2.16 -1.75 -16.14
C ILE A 87 2.22 -0.23 -16.11
N LYS A 88 1.43 0.37 -15.23
CA LYS A 88 1.51 1.82 -14.99
C LYS A 88 2.56 2.12 -13.94
N LEU A 89 3.30 3.17 -14.17
CA LEU A 89 4.24 3.75 -13.24
C LEU A 89 3.77 5.16 -12.91
N LEU A 90 3.73 5.52 -11.64
CA LEU A 90 3.54 6.89 -11.21
C LEU A 90 4.91 7.49 -10.88
N ASN A 91 5.31 8.52 -11.61
CA ASN A 91 6.51 9.29 -11.34
C ASN A 91 6.12 10.57 -10.59
N ILE A 92 6.64 10.73 -9.39
CA ILE A 92 6.50 11.95 -8.57
C ILE A 92 7.89 12.55 -8.41
N ARG A 93 8.08 13.79 -8.85
CA ARG A 93 9.39 14.46 -8.78
C ARG A 93 9.23 15.97 -8.58
N PRO A 94 10.26 16.67 -8.09
CA PRO A 94 10.33 18.13 -8.18
C PRO A 94 10.07 18.64 -9.60
N ASP A 95 9.30 19.73 -9.70
CA ASP A 95 8.97 20.36 -11.00
C ASP A 95 10.16 21.18 -11.52
N ASN A 96 11.22 20.51 -11.88
CA ASN A 96 12.43 21.04 -12.48
C ASN A 96 12.98 20.06 -13.53
N ASN A 97 14.02 20.47 -14.25
CA ASN A 97 14.69 19.65 -15.26
C ASN A 97 16.01 19.02 -14.76
N ASP A 98 16.24 19.01 -13.47
CA ASP A 98 17.48 18.49 -12.90
C ASP A 98 17.54 16.97 -13.04
N VAL A 99 18.77 16.45 -13.13
CA VAL A 99 19.04 15.03 -13.00
C VAL A 99 19.05 14.70 -11.51
N LEU A 100 18.08 13.94 -11.05
CA LEU A 100 17.85 13.63 -9.65
C LEU A 100 18.17 12.17 -9.33
N PRO A 101 18.56 11.88 -8.09
CA PRO A 101 18.50 10.50 -7.59
C PRO A 101 17.10 9.94 -7.75
N CYS A 102 16.99 8.62 -7.95
CA CYS A 102 15.70 7.98 -8.12
C CYS A 102 15.47 6.91 -7.05
N VAL A 103 14.30 6.96 -6.42
CA VAL A 103 13.76 5.90 -5.57
C VAL A 103 12.75 5.11 -6.38
N TYR A 104 12.93 3.80 -6.48
CA TYR A 104 11.94 2.89 -7.00
C TYR A 104 11.12 2.33 -5.85
N TYR A 105 9.83 2.63 -5.82
CA TYR A 105 8.94 2.29 -4.73
C TYR A 105 7.96 1.19 -5.14
N ILE A 106 7.93 0.13 -4.35
CA ILE A 106 7.00 -0.99 -4.49
C ILE A 106 6.02 -0.91 -3.33
N HIS A 107 4.73 -0.73 -3.64
CA HIS A 107 3.70 -0.57 -2.61
C HIS A 107 3.41 -1.87 -1.85
N GLY A 108 2.86 -1.73 -0.65
CA GLY A 108 2.39 -2.85 0.17
C GLY A 108 1.06 -3.43 -0.34
N GLY A 109 0.53 -4.43 0.39
CA GLY A 109 -0.74 -5.10 0.08
C GLY A 109 -0.61 -6.60 -0.11
N GLY A 110 0.56 -7.18 0.30
CA GLY A 110 0.80 -8.62 0.28
C GLY A 110 0.84 -9.24 -1.12
N MET A 111 1.02 -8.44 -2.17
CA MET A 111 0.87 -8.82 -3.58
C MET A 111 -0.56 -9.26 -3.95
N GLU A 112 -1.49 -9.12 -3.03
CA GLU A 112 -2.89 -9.51 -3.19
C GLU A 112 -3.75 -8.33 -3.61
N ILE A 113 -3.54 -7.17 -2.99
CA ILE A 113 -4.31 -5.94 -3.16
C ILE A 113 -3.40 -4.71 -3.16
N GLY A 114 -3.97 -3.58 -3.53
CA GLY A 114 -3.29 -2.30 -3.49
C GLY A 114 -2.95 -1.75 -4.86
N SER A 115 -2.62 -0.47 -4.89
CA SER A 115 -2.18 0.25 -6.08
C SER A 115 -1.28 1.40 -5.66
N CYS A 116 -0.26 1.69 -6.44
CA CYS A 116 0.58 2.88 -6.20
C CYS A 116 -0.23 4.19 -6.30
N PHE A 117 -1.43 4.14 -6.89
CA PHE A 117 -2.35 5.27 -7.01
C PHE A 117 -3.20 5.51 -5.75
N TYR A 118 -3.10 4.67 -4.73
CA TYR A 118 -3.76 4.96 -3.46
C TYR A 118 -3.16 6.20 -2.80
N LYS A 119 -4.01 7.06 -2.23
CA LYS A 119 -3.62 8.35 -1.65
C LYS A 119 -2.54 8.25 -0.59
N LEU A 120 -2.57 7.20 0.23
CA LEU A 120 -1.53 6.94 1.23
C LEU A 120 -0.14 6.77 0.58
N TYR A 121 -0.06 5.97 -0.47
CA TYR A 121 1.21 5.74 -1.16
C TYR A 121 1.66 6.99 -1.93
N GLN A 122 0.73 7.71 -2.56
CA GLN A 122 1.05 8.99 -3.20
C GLN A 122 1.56 10.04 -2.20
N ALA A 123 0.95 10.13 -1.01
CA ALA A 123 1.43 11.02 0.05
C ALA A 123 2.86 10.66 0.47
N PHE A 124 3.16 9.36 0.62
CA PHE A 124 4.51 8.89 0.90
C PHE A 124 5.48 9.21 -0.25
N GLY A 125 5.06 9.02 -1.49
CA GLY A 125 5.85 9.41 -2.67
C GLY A 125 6.17 10.91 -2.69
N ARG A 126 5.20 11.78 -2.38
CA ARG A 126 5.42 13.23 -2.26
C ARG A 126 6.41 13.58 -1.14
N LEU A 127 6.28 12.91 0.01
CA LEU A 127 7.22 13.11 1.14
C LEU A 127 8.68 12.88 0.72
N ILE A 128 8.93 11.82 -0.05
CA ILE A 128 10.26 11.50 -0.57
C ILE A 128 10.67 12.52 -1.64
N ALA A 129 9.75 12.86 -2.57
CA ALA A 129 10.05 13.77 -3.66
C ALA A 129 10.45 15.18 -3.18
N HIS A 130 9.89 15.65 -2.07
CA HIS A 130 10.30 16.90 -1.42
C HIS A 130 11.75 16.90 -0.89
N GLN A 131 12.39 15.74 -0.84
CA GLN A 131 13.83 15.64 -0.53
C GLN A 131 14.73 15.77 -1.78
N ASN A 132 14.21 16.37 -2.85
CA ASN A 132 14.89 16.53 -4.14
C ASN A 132 15.27 15.18 -4.79
N VAL A 133 14.33 14.26 -4.79
CA VAL A 133 14.45 12.89 -5.33
C VAL A 133 13.30 12.63 -6.31
N SER A 134 13.55 11.90 -7.39
CA SER A 134 12.49 11.36 -8.24
C SER A 134 12.01 10.03 -7.67
N VAL A 135 10.69 9.84 -7.60
CA VAL A 135 10.09 8.60 -7.06
C VAL A 135 9.30 7.91 -8.18
N ILE A 136 9.72 6.72 -8.57
CA ILE A 136 8.98 5.86 -9.50
C ILE A 136 8.24 4.82 -8.70
N MET A 137 6.92 4.88 -8.76
CA MET A 137 6.03 3.96 -8.04
C MET A 137 5.36 3.03 -9.04
N VAL A 138 5.49 1.73 -8.83
CA VAL A 138 4.97 0.72 -9.76
C VAL A 138 3.58 0.24 -9.36
N ASP A 139 2.67 0.18 -10.31
CA ASP A 139 1.34 -0.42 -10.18
C ASP A 139 1.37 -1.84 -10.74
N PHE A 140 2.00 -2.73 -9.98
CA PHE A 140 2.13 -4.12 -10.40
C PHE A 140 0.80 -4.89 -10.28
N ARG A 141 0.66 -5.95 -11.05
CA ARG A 141 -0.51 -6.82 -11.03
C ARG A 141 -0.63 -7.56 -9.70
N ASN A 142 -1.76 -7.44 -9.05
CA ASN A 142 -2.13 -8.15 -7.83
C ASN A 142 -2.73 -9.53 -8.12
N ALA A 143 -2.87 -10.35 -7.09
CA ALA A 143 -3.46 -11.68 -7.17
C ALA A 143 -5.00 -11.68 -7.21
N ARG A 144 -5.65 -10.59 -6.83
CA ARG A 144 -7.12 -10.37 -6.93
C ARG A 144 -7.50 -9.74 -8.24
#